data_56251b5343b48872c291d5c29c8ece49
#
_entry.id   56251b5343b48872c291d5c29c8ece49
#
_cell.length_a   1.000
_cell.length_b   1.000
_cell.length_c   1.000
_cell.angle_alpha   90.00
_cell.angle_beta   90.00
_cell.angle_gamma   90.00
#
_symmetry.space_group_name_H-M   'P 1'
#
loop_
_entity.id
_entity.type
_entity.pdbx_description
1 polymer ?
#
loop_
_entity_poly.entity_id
_entity_poly.type
_entity_poly.pdbx_seq_one_letter_code
_entity_poly.pdbx_strand_id
1 'polypeptide(L)'
;SNKMNLPGLDFEVAKLAKNKYEIRRKMMEKGITNVPQFFEIGSIEEIESIKDNIKFPVIIKPCSGLGSLHVYVVDNIEELYNKISEVIEGSFNKKALIETFIKGQEYGAESFVYEGKAQVIAVLKKNMTDLPYRSELGHSIPSELPENIEEKVKKEVIKLINAIGIDYGAVNMDLILTEKNEVYIIDVGARTDGNATASHIIPNSLGIDHVGNIIKMAMGGKNEDLQ
;
A
#
# COMPACT_ATOMS: atom_id res chain seq x y z
N SER A 1 -2.63 -19.66 11.89
CA SER A 1 -3.63 -19.39 12.95
C SER A 1 -4.70 -20.48 12.99
N ASN A 2 -5.36 -20.81 11.87
CA ASN A 2 -6.51 -21.73 11.83
C ASN A 2 -6.25 -23.11 12.46
N LYS A 3 -5.05 -23.72 12.25
CA LYS A 3 -4.69 -25.03 12.83
C LYS A 3 -4.52 -25.01 14.36
N MET A 4 -4.17 -23.86 14.92
CA MET A 4 -3.89 -23.69 16.35
C MET A 4 -4.94 -22.87 17.08
N ASN A 5 -5.99 -22.45 16.38
CA ASN A 5 -7.04 -21.56 16.89
C ASN A 5 -6.47 -20.25 17.53
N LEU A 6 -5.42 -19.71 16.92
CA LEU A 6 -4.80 -18.46 17.36
C LEU A 6 -5.36 -17.28 16.56
N PRO A 7 -5.53 -16.12 17.19
CA PRO A 7 -5.87 -14.88 16.49
C PRO A 7 -4.86 -14.58 15.38
N GLY A 8 -5.33 -14.13 14.24
CA GLY A 8 -4.45 -13.72 13.15
C GLY A 8 -5.13 -13.69 11.80
N LEU A 9 -4.52 -12.99 10.88
CA LEU A 9 -5.03 -12.80 9.53
C LEU A 9 -5.21 -14.14 8.78
N ASP A 10 -6.26 -14.24 8.02
CA ASP A 10 -6.50 -15.37 7.10
C ASP A 10 -5.37 -15.47 6.07
N PHE A 11 -5.01 -16.70 5.72
CA PHE A 11 -3.90 -16.97 4.81
C PHE A 11 -4.14 -16.42 3.39
N GLU A 12 -5.35 -16.57 2.85
CA GLU A 12 -5.65 -16.09 1.50
C GLU A 12 -5.70 -14.55 1.45
N VAL A 13 -6.17 -13.92 2.52
CA VAL A 13 -6.11 -12.44 2.65
C VAL A 13 -4.66 -11.96 2.77
N ALA A 14 -3.82 -12.65 3.54
CA ALA A 14 -2.40 -12.32 3.64
C ALA A 14 -1.67 -12.48 2.29
N LYS A 15 -2.03 -13.49 1.52
CA LYS A 15 -1.52 -13.75 0.17
C LYS A 15 -1.97 -12.68 -0.81
N LEU A 16 -3.23 -12.28 -0.75
CA LEU A 16 -3.81 -11.20 -1.54
C LEU A 16 -3.06 -9.88 -1.28
N ALA A 17 -2.84 -9.53 -0.02
CA ALA A 17 -2.16 -8.29 0.38
C ALA A 17 -0.70 -8.20 -0.13
N LYS A 18 -0.08 -9.31 -0.51
CA LYS A 18 1.28 -9.33 -1.09
C LYS A 18 1.32 -9.13 -2.60
N ASN A 19 0.19 -9.15 -3.28
CA ASN A 19 0.13 -9.06 -4.74
C ASN A 19 -0.58 -7.76 -5.16
N LYS A 20 0.18 -6.81 -5.66
CA LYS A 20 -0.32 -5.48 -6.05
C LYS A 20 -1.38 -5.55 -7.14
N TYR A 21 -1.22 -6.45 -8.11
CA TYR A 21 -2.21 -6.65 -9.18
C TYR A 21 -3.55 -7.17 -8.64
N GLU A 22 -3.52 -8.18 -7.78
CA GLU A 22 -4.73 -8.72 -7.18
C GLU A 22 -5.45 -7.70 -6.28
N ILE A 23 -4.69 -6.84 -5.58
CA ILE A 23 -5.26 -5.70 -4.83
C ILE A 23 -6.00 -4.76 -5.79
N ARG A 24 -5.41 -4.39 -6.93
CA ARG A 24 -6.08 -3.52 -7.93
C ARG A 24 -7.35 -4.14 -8.47
N ARG A 25 -7.30 -5.43 -8.81
CA ARG A 25 -8.51 -6.17 -9.21
C ARG A 25 -9.58 -6.11 -8.14
N LYS A 26 -9.21 -6.38 -6.90
CA LYS A 26 -10.14 -6.35 -5.76
C LYS A 26 -10.74 -4.98 -5.52
N MET A 27 -9.95 -3.93 -5.67
CA MET A 27 -10.43 -2.55 -5.61
C MET A 27 -11.52 -2.30 -6.66
N MET A 28 -11.30 -2.69 -7.91
CA MET A 28 -12.29 -2.56 -8.99
C MET A 28 -13.55 -3.37 -8.70
N GLU A 29 -13.42 -4.64 -8.31
CA GLU A 29 -14.55 -5.52 -7.96
C GLU A 29 -15.44 -4.93 -6.85
N LYS A 30 -14.84 -4.19 -5.91
CA LYS A 30 -15.52 -3.57 -4.78
C LYS A 30 -15.95 -2.12 -5.03
N GLY A 31 -15.83 -1.64 -6.26
CA GLY A 31 -16.28 -0.30 -6.65
C GLY A 31 -15.46 0.83 -6.03
N ILE A 32 -14.18 0.61 -5.74
CA ILE A 32 -13.26 1.68 -5.37
C ILE A 32 -12.90 2.43 -6.65
N THR A 33 -13.14 3.73 -6.67
CA THR A 33 -13.09 4.54 -7.90
C THR A 33 -11.70 5.03 -8.27
N ASN A 34 -10.86 5.31 -7.27
CA ASN A 34 -9.51 5.84 -7.50
C ASN A 34 -8.50 4.68 -7.66
N VAL A 35 -8.64 3.95 -8.76
CA VAL A 35 -7.71 2.90 -9.18
C VAL A 35 -7.05 3.37 -10.46
N PRO A 36 -5.69 3.45 -10.53
CA PRO A 36 -5.02 3.75 -11.78
C PRO A 36 -5.33 2.69 -12.83
N GLN A 37 -5.26 3.04 -14.12
CA GLN A 37 -5.26 2.01 -15.16
C GLN A 37 -4.05 1.11 -14.93
N PHE A 38 -4.22 -0.20 -15.01
CA PHE A 38 -3.16 -1.15 -14.70
C PHE A 38 -3.19 -2.38 -15.60
N PHE A 39 -2.00 -2.96 -15.81
CA PHE A 39 -1.80 -4.20 -16.55
C PHE A 39 -0.80 -5.08 -15.80
N GLU A 40 -1.01 -6.39 -15.81
CA GLU A 40 -0.03 -7.38 -15.35
C GLU A 40 0.58 -8.06 -16.55
N ILE A 41 1.91 -8.20 -16.57
CA ILE A 41 2.63 -8.94 -17.60
C ILE A 41 3.68 -9.86 -16.97
N GLY A 42 3.89 -11.02 -17.58
CA GLY A 42 4.91 -12.00 -17.19
C GLY A 42 6.06 -12.12 -18.18
N SER A 43 5.93 -11.48 -19.35
CA SER A 43 7.01 -11.45 -20.35
C SER A 43 6.98 -10.15 -21.17
N ILE A 44 8.09 -9.87 -21.86
CA ILE A 44 8.23 -8.68 -22.70
C ILE A 44 7.31 -8.74 -23.93
N GLU A 45 7.04 -9.93 -24.44
CA GLU A 45 6.18 -10.16 -25.61
C GLU A 45 4.73 -9.75 -25.34
N GLU A 46 4.28 -9.86 -24.08
CA GLU A 46 2.92 -9.49 -23.68
C GLU A 46 2.65 -7.98 -23.83
N ILE A 47 3.70 -7.15 -23.87
CA ILE A 47 3.56 -5.69 -24.09
C ILE A 47 2.85 -5.42 -25.42
N GLU A 48 3.12 -6.21 -26.48
CA GLU A 48 2.50 -6.03 -27.79
C GLU A 48 0.96 -6.05 -27.74
N SER A 49 0.40 -6.82 -26.82
CA SER A 49 -1.05 -6.95 -26.66
C SER A 49 -1.71 -5.77 -25.96
N ILE A 50 -0.94 -4.96 -25.21
CA ILE A 50 -1.45 -3.87 -24.38
C ILE A 50 -0.93 -2.49 -24.77
N LYS A 51 0.11 -2.39 -25.61
CA LYS A 51 0.84 -1.14 -25.88
C LYS A 51 -0.05 0.02 -26.33
N ASP A 52 -1.05 -0.25 -27.15
CA ASP A 52 -1.97 0.77 -27.66
C ASP A 52 -2.93 1.32 -26.58
N ASN A 53 -3.04 0.61 -25.45
CA ASN A 53 -3.86 1.01 -24.32
C ASN A 53 -3.05 1.71 -23.22
N ILE A 54 -1.71 1.68 -23.29
CA ILE A 54 -0.84 2.31 -22.29
C ILE A 54 -0.85 3.82 -22.47
N LYS A 55 -1.15 4.55 -21.39
CA LYS A 55 -1.10 6.02 -21.37
C LYS A 55 0.08 6.47 -20.51
N PHE A 56 1.14 6.92 -21.17
CA PHE A 56 2.34 7.41 -20.50
C PHE A 56 2.14 8.80 -19.85
N PRO A 57 2.88 9.13 -18.76
CA PRO A 57 3.87 8.26 -18.11
C PRO A 57 3.21 7.15 -17.29
N VAL A 58 3.92 6.02 -17.17
CA VAL A 58 3.51 4.92 -16.30
C VAL A 58 4.56 4.60 -15.26
N ILE A 59 4.14 4.00 -14.15
CA ILE A 59 5.03 3.37 -13.18
C ILE A 59 5.04 1.86 -13.40
N ILE A 60 6.23 1.28 -13.44
CA ILE A 60 6.42 -0.17 -13.54
C ILE A 60 7.07 -0.69 -12.27
N LYS A 61 6.53 -1.78 -11.74
CA LYS A 61 6.98 -2.34 -10.45
C LYS A 61 6.70 -3.84 -10.36
N PRO A 62 7.45 -4.58 -9.52
CA PRO A 62 7.12 -5.96 -9.23
C PRO A 62 5.70 -6.12 -8.68
N CYS A 63 4.91 -7.08 -9.20
CA CYS A 63 3.61 -7.41 -8.61
C CYS A 63 3.75 -7.88 -7.16
N SER A 64 4.86 -8.58 -6.86
CA SER A 64 5.21 -9.04 -5.52
C SER A 64 6.68 -8.72 -5.26
N GLY A 65 6.95 -7.77 -4.38
CA GLY A 65 8.29 -7.26 -4.07
C GLY A 65 8.31 -6.47 -2.78
N LEU A 66 9.50 -5.97 -2.40
CA LEU A 66 9.75 -5.23 -1.16
C LEU A 66 10.64 -4.01 -1.43
N GLY A 67 10.50 -2.98 -0.58
CA GLY A 67 11.45 -1.88 -0.44
C GLY A 67 11.66 -1.02 -1.67
N SER A 68 10.64 -0.82 -2.48
CA SER A 68 10.68 -0.03 -3.73
C SER A 68 11.76 -0.45 -4.74
N LEU A 69 12.30 -1.67 -4.61
CA LEU A 69 13.28 -2.21 -5.56
C LEU A 69 12.62 -2.48 -6.92
N HIS A 70 13.34 -2.18 -7.99
CA HIS A 70 12.88 -2.34 -9.37
C HIS A 70 11.58 -1.58 -9.69
N VAL A 71 11.42 -0.39 -9.10
CA VAL A 71 10.30 0.52 -9.37
C VAL A 71 10.80 1.67 -10.23
N TYR A 72 10.20 1.85 -11.42
CA TYR A 72 10.61 2.88 -12.37
C TYR A 72 9.40 3.65 -12.91
N VAL A 73 9.57 4.95 -13.07
CA VAL A 73 8.66 5.76 -13.89
C VAL A 73 9.25 5.81 -15.30
N VAL A 74 8.44 5.52 -16.29
CA VAL A 74 8.84 5.52 -17.70
C VAL A 74 7.88 6.39 -18.51
N ASP A 75 8.44 7.18 -19.41
CA ASP A 75 7.71 8.21 -20.15
C ASP A 75 7.28 7.76 -21.55
N ASN A 76 7.81 6.62 -22.02
CA ASN A 76 7.53 6.11 -23.37
C ASN A 76 7.72 4.60 -23.46
N ILE A 77 7.32 4.06 -24.62
CA ILE A 77 7.35 2.62 -24.88
C ILE A 77 8.77 2.05 -24.93
N GLU A 78 9.75 2.81 -25.40
CA GLU A 78 11.14 2.38 -25.51
C GLU A 78 11.75 2.17 -24.12
N GLU A 79 11.53 3.11 -23.20
CA GLU A 79 11.94 2.99 -21.80
C GLU A 79 11.27 1.80 -21.12
N LEU A 80 9.98 1.55 -21.42
CA LEU A 80 9.26 0.40 -20.91
C LEU A 80 9.96 -0.91 -21.33
N TYR A 81 10.27 -1.09 -22.62
CA TYR A 81 10.97 -2.26 -23.11
C TYR A 81 12.35 -2.45 -22.45
N ASN A 82 13.07 -1.35 -22.22
CA ASN A 82 14.41 -1.40 -21.66
C ASN A 82 14.43 -1.82 -20.16
N LYS A 83 13.33 -1.57 -19.42
CA LYS A 83 13.28 -1.78 -17.98
C LYS A 83 12.46 -2.99 -17.53
N ILE A 84 11.50 -3.42 -18.32
CA ILE A 84 10.48 -4.36 -17.87
C ILE A 84 11.01 -5.74 -17.49
N SER A 85 12.03 -6.24 -18.20
CA SER A 85 12.64 -7.54 -17.88
C SER A 85 13.24 -7.55 -16.48
N GLU A 86 13.94 -6.47 -16.10
CA GLU A 86 14.50 -6.31 -14.75
C GLU A 86 13.39 -6.31 -13.67
N VAL A 87 12.26 -5.67 -13.95
CA VAL A 87 11.10 -5.62 -13.04
C VAL A 87 10.46 -7.00 -12.88
N ILE A 88 10.30 -7.74 -13.99
CA ILE A 88 9.77 -9.12 -13.97
C ILE A 88 10.69 -10.02 -13.15
N GLU A 89 11.99 -9.97 -13.41
CA GLU A 89 12.98 -10.78 -12.71
C GLU A 89 13.05 -10.47 -11.21
N GLY A 90 12.91 -9.20 -10.84
CA GLY A 90 12.87 -8.72 -9.45
C GLY A 90 11.60 -9.11 -8.70
N SER A 91 10.56 -9.55 -9.39
CA SER A 91 9.29 -9.96 -8.76
C SER A 91 9.33 -11.39 -8.26
N PHE A 92 8.85 -11.63 -7.03
CA PHE A 92 8.77 -12.99 -6.45
C PHE A 92 7.89 -13.94 -7.27
N ASN A 93 6.84 -13.42 -7.92
CA ASN A 93 5.94 -14.19 -8.76
C ASN A 93 6.26 -14.07 -10.27
N LYS A 94 7.41 -13.47 -10.62
CA LYS A 94 7.87 -13.26 -12.00
C LYS A 94 6.86 -12.52 -12.87
N LYS A 95 6.20 -11.52 -12.28
CA LYS A 95 5.24 -10.65 -12.97
C LYS A 95 5.47 -9.19 -12.61
N ALA A 96 5.30 -8.32 -13.57
CA ALA A 96 5.35 -6.87 -13.43
C ALA A 96 3.95 -6.27 -13.49
N LEU A 97 3.75 -5.21 -12.71
CA LEU A 97 2.58 -4.34 -12.76
C LEU A 97 2.99 -3.06 -13.49
N ILE A 98 2.24 -2.70 -14.51
CA ILE A 98 2.32 -1.43 -15.25
C ILE A 98 1.11 -0.63 -14.84
N GLU A 99 1.29 0.58 -14.30
CA GLU A 99 0.18 1.44 -13.85
C GLU A 99 0.35 2.86 -14.37
N THR A 100 -0.74 3.57 -14.61
CA THR A 100 -0.69 5.02 -14.84
C THR A 100 0.03 5.69 -13.68
N PHE A 101 1.02 6.53 -13.98
CA PHE A 101 1.73 7.29 -12.96
C PHE A 101 0.82 8.36 -12.37
N ILE A 102 0.60 8.31 -11.07
CA ILE A 102 -0.20 9.30 -10.34
C ILE A 102 0.72 10.35 -9.75
N LYS A 103 0.53 11.60 -10.16
CA LYS A 103 1.27 12.74 -9.62
C LYS A 103 0.59 13.26 -8.36
N GLY A 104 1.36 13.42 -7.29
CA GLY A 104 0.88 13.93 -6.01
C GLY A 104 1.89 13.75 -4.89
N GLN A 105 1.50 14.17 -3.68
CA GLN A 105 2.26 13.96 -2.46
C GLN A 105 1.99 12.57 -1.89
N GLU A 106 3.04 11.86 -1.53
CA GLU A 106 2.92 10.57 -0.87
C GLU A 106 2.67 10.71 0.63
N TYR A 107 1.81 9.82 1.13
CA TYR A 107 1.51 9.64 2.54
C TYR A 107 1.53 8.15 2.89
N GLY A 108 1.80 7.87 4.16
CA GLY A 108 1.60 6.56 4.77
C GLY A 108 0.35 6.58 5.65
N ALA A 109 -0.29 5.44 5.82
CA ALA A 109 -1.35 5.27 6.82
C ALA A 109 -1.08 4.01 7.63
N GLU A 110 -0.91 4.18 8.95
CA GLU A 110 -0.82 3.08 9.89
C GLU A 110 -2.18 2.80 10.51
N SER A 111 -2.56 1.53 10.51
CA SER A 111 -3.85 1.08 10.99
C SER A 111 -3.71 -0.23 11.75
N PHE A 112 -4.69 -0.54 12.57
CA PHE A 112 -4.91 -1.90 13.03
C PHE A 112 -6.37 -2.32 12.84
N VAL A 113 -6.57 -3.61 12.76
CA VAL A 113 -7.89 -4.22 12.63
C VAL A 113 -8.07 -5.25 13.73
N TYR A 114 -9.16 -5.15 14.45
CA TYR A 114 -9.56 -6.10 15.48
C TYR A 114 -11.00 -6.53 15.25
N GLU A 115 -11.21 -7.85 15.06
CA GLU A 115 -12.54 -8.41 14.79
C GLU A 115 -13.31 -7.68 13.67
N GLY A 116 -12.61 -7.38 12.58
CA GLY A 116 -13.17 -6.69 11.42
C GLY A 116 -13.40 -5.19 11.59
N LYS A 117 -13.06 -4.62 12.73
CA LYS A 117 -13.13 -3.17 12.96
C LYS A 117 -11.77 -2.53 12.72
N ALA A 118 -11.67 -1.80 11.61
CA ALA A 118 -10.45 -1.09 11.23
C ALA A 118 -10.39 0.29 11.89
N GLN A 119 -9.22 0.63 12.43
CA GLN A 119 -8.91 1.95 12.97
C GLN A 119 -7.60 2.46 12.36
N VAL A 120 -7.63 3.64 11.74
CA VAL A 120 -6.42 4.34 11.29
C VAL A 120 -5.82 5.08 12.49
N ILE A 121 -4.60 4.72 12.85
CA ILE A 121 -3.87 5.25 14.00
C ILE A 121 -3.17 6.55 13.66
N ALA A 122 -2.54 6.59 12.47
CA ALA A 122 -1.81 7.74 12.00
C ALA A 122 -1.86 7.85 10.49
N VAL A 123 -1.89 9.10 10.01
CA VAL A 123 -1.53 9.45 8.63
C VAL A 123 -0.19 10.18 8.69
N LEU A 124 0.77 9.73 7.90
CA LEU A 124 2.13 10.23 7.88
C LEU A 124 2.44 10.85 6.54
N LYS A 125 3.05 12.03 6.53
CA LYS A 125 3.60 12.60 5.30
C LYS A 125 4.92 11.90 4.98
N LYS A 126 5.07 11.41 3.75
CA LYS A 126 6.32 10.78 3.28
C LYS A 126 7.20 11.83 2.59
N ASN A 127 8.44 11.92 3.00
CA ASN A 127 9.46 12.72 2.36
C ASN A 127 10.22 11.82 1.39
N MET A 128 10.11 12.12 0.10
CA MET A 128 10.66 11.32 -0.98
C MET A 128 11.78 12.10 -1.70
N THR A 129 12.73 11.38 -2.27
CA THR A 129 13.65 11.98 -3.26
C THR A 129 12.92 12.32 -4.54
N ASP A 130 13.51 13.21 -5.33
CA ASP A 130 13.01 13.52 -6.67
C ASP A 130 13.10 12.31 -7.61
N LEU A 131 12.30 12.36 -8.68
CA LEU A 131 12.43 11.41 -9.79
C LEU A 131 13.85 11.47 -10.37
N PRO A 132 14.39 10.36 -10.86
CA PRO A 132 13.73 9.07 -11.08
C PRO A 132 13.78 8.10 -9.90
N TYR A 133 14.47 8.41 -8.81
CA TYR A 133 14.82 7.42 -7.78
C TYR A 133 13.70 7.10 -6.80
N ARG A 134 12.81 8.05 -6.48
CA ARG A 134 11.69 7.88 -5.54
C ARG A 134 12.03 7.06 -4.28
N SER A 135 13.16 7.39 -3.67
CA SER A 135 13.57 6.79 -2.41
C SER A 135 12.96 7.55 -1.24
N GLU A 136 12.54 6.81 -0.24
CA GLU A 136 12.00 7.38 1.00
C GLU A 136 13.13 7.94 1.86
N LEU A 137 13.01 9.20 2.26
CA LEU A 137 13.95 9.91 3.14
C LEU A 137 13.48 9.91 4.59
N GLY A 138 12.18 9.76 4.84
CA GLY A 138 11.60 9.76 6.17
C GLY A 138 10.11 10.09 6.20
N HIS A 139 9.57 10.10 7.42
CA HIS A 139 8.18 10.39 7.71
C HIS A 139 8.02 11.58 8.64
N SER A 140 6.92 12.30 8.51
CA SER A 140 6.51 13.37 9.43
C SER A 140 5.12 13.11 10.00
N ILE A 141 4.97 13.29 11.32
CA ILE A 141 3.71 13.33 12.06
C ILE A 141 3.68 14.66 12.84
N PRO A 142 2.59 15.45 12.75
CA PRO A 142 1.35 15.22 12.00
C PRO A 142 1.54 15.25 10.47
N SER A 143 0.54 14.78 9.73
CA SER A 143 0.54 14.71 8.26
C SER A 143 0.57 16.07 7.57
N GLU A 144 0.29 17.15 8.30
CA GLU A 144 0.08 18.53 7.81
C GLU A 144 -1.14 18.66 6.89
N LEU A 145 -1.97 17.64 6.79
CA LEU A 145 -3.23 17.71 6.03
C LEU A 145 -4.30 18.50 6.80
N PRO A 146 -5.14 19.28 6.09
CA PRO A 146 -6.38 19.78 6.68
C PRO A 146 -7.23 18.62 7.21
N GLU A 147 -7.90 18.83 8.35
CA GLU A 147 -8.66 17.78 9.04
C GLU A 147 -9.66 17.05 8.12
N ASN A 148 -10.40 17.79 7.29
CA ASN A 148 -11.37 17.21 6.35
C ASN A 148 -10.70 16.32 5.27
N ILE A 149 -9.47 16.61 4.89
CA ILE A 149 -8.70 15.81 3.91
C ILE A 149 -8.12 14.57 4.61
N GLU A 150 -7.58 14.72 5.81
CA GLU A 150 -7.09 13.58 6.59
C GLU A 150 -8.21 12.58 6.88
N GLU A 151 -9.40 13.06 7.26
CA GLU A 151 -10.58 12.21 7.43
C GLU A 151 -11.03 11.52 6.14
N LYS A 152 -10.89 12.16 4.99
CA LYS A 152 -11.10 11.52 3.69
C LYS A 152 -10.11 10.39 3.45
N VAL A 153 -8.82 10.62 3.73
CA VAL A 153 -7.77 9.61 3.62
C VAL A 153 -8.11 8.41 4.51
N LYS A 154 -8.42 8.64 5.78
CA LYS A 154 -8.80 7.59 6.74
C LYS A 154 -9.99 6.75 6.24
N LYS A 155 -11.01 7.38 5.69
CA LYS A 155 -12.18 6.69 5.12
C LYS A 155 -11.81 5.79 3.93
N GLU A 156 -10.98 6.26 3.01
CA GLU A 156 -10.55 5.45 1.86
C GLU A 156 -9.65 4.27 2.31
N VAL A 157 -8.78 4.47 3.31
CA VAL A 157 -7.98 3.40 3.91
C VAL A 157 -8.88 2.33 4.53
N ILE A 158 -9.85 2.70 5.39
CA ILE A 158 -10.79 1.76 6.01
C ILE A 158 -11.62 1.04 4.95
N LYS A 159 -12.07 1.75 3.92
CA LYS A 159 -12.83 1.17 2.80
C LYS A 159 -12.04 0.07 2.09
N LEU A 160 -10.74 0.29 1.85
CA LEU A 160 -9.89 -0.72 1.23
C LEU A 160 -9.61 -1.89 2.18
N ILE A 161 -9.31 -1.66 3.46
CA ILE A 161 -9.14 -2.73 4.46
C ILE A 161 -10.34 -3.69 4.42
N ASN A 162 -11.55 -3.12 4.46
CA ASN A 162 -12.79 -3.90 4.42
C ASN A 162 -12.97 -4.62 3.06
N ALA A 163 -12.62 -3.96 1.96
CA ALA A 163 -12.76 -4.52 0.60
C ALA A 163 -11.87 -5.75 0.38
N ILE A 164 -10.64 -5.74 0.89
CA ILE A 164 -9.71 -6.87 0.78
C ILE A 164 -9.91 -7.93 1.86
N GLY A 165 -10.73 -7.65 2.88
CA GLY A 165 -11.13 -8.61 3.90
C GLY A 165 -10.11 -8.79 5.01
N ILE A 166 -9.29 -7.77 5.31
CA ILE A 166 -8.43 -7.80 6.50
C ILE A 166 -9.32 -7.62 7.73
N ASP A 167 -9.36 -8.63 8.59
CA ASP A 167 -10.19 -8.68 9.79
C ASP A 167 -9.38 -8.66 11.08
N TYR A 168 -8.05 -8.84 10.99
CA TYR A 168 -7.16 -8.90 12.15
C TYR A 168 -5.72 -8.46 11.84
N GLY A 169 -5.13 -7.69 12.74
CA GLY A 169 -3.72 -7.32 12.73
C GLY A 169 -3.43 -5.89 12.27
N ALA A 170 -2.14 -5.58 12.14
CA ALA A 170 -1.67 -4.29 11.67
C ALA A 170 -1.78 -4.18 10.15
N VAL A 171 -2.03 -2.98 9.66
CA VAL A 171 -2.07 -2.66 8.23
C VAL A 171 -1.36 -1.35 7.98
N ASN A 172 -0.35 -1.39 7.12
CA ASN A 172 0.29 -0.22 6.54
C ASN A 172 -0.20 -0.02 5.11
N MET A 173 -0.42 1.22 4.72
CA MET A 173 -0.76 1.57 3.34
C MET A 173 0.05 2.78 2.89
N ASP A 174 0.55 2.71 1.65
CA ASP A 174 1.09 3.86 0.96
C ASP A 174 0.02 4.44 0.03
N LEU A 175 -0.10 5.75 0.00
CA LEU A 175 -1.08 6.45 -0.80
C LEU A 175 -0.52 7.74 -1.40
N ILE A 176 -1.12 8.18 -2.50
CA ILE A 176 -0.87 9.47 -3.13
C ILE A 176 -2.12 10.32 -3.01
N LEU A 177 -1.94 11.55 -2.53
CA LEU A 177 -2.94 12.60 -2.58
C LEU A 177 -2.61 13.54 -3.73
N THR A 178 -3.51 13.63 -4.70
CA THR A 178 -3.37 14.53 -5.85
C THR A 178 -3.69 15.99 -5.47
N GLU A 179 -3.33 16.95 -6.33
CA GLU A 179 -3.70 18.36 -6.17
C GLU A 179 -5.23 18.57 -6.12
N LYS A 180 -6.01 17.62 -6.66
CA LYS A 180 -7.47 17.64 -6.60
C LYS A 180 -8.03 16.96 -5.34
N ASN A 181 -7.16 16.62 -4.39
CA ASN A 181 -7.52 15.87 -3.18
C ASN A 181 -8.15 14.48 -3.48
N GLU A 182 -7.74 13.85 -4.58
CA GLU A 182 -8.08 12.45 -4.86
C GLU A 182 -7.05 11.54 -4.17
N VAL A 183 -7.55 10.52 -3.47
CA VAL A 183 -6.72 9.57 -2.72
C VAL A 183 -6.53 8.31 -3.56
N TYR A 184 -5.28 7.99 -3.91
CA TYR A 184 -4.90 6.75 -4.59
C TYR A 184 -4.07 5.89 -3.65
N ILE A 185 -4.57 4.73 -3.24
CA ILE A 185 -3.79 3.77 -2.46
C ILE A 185 -2.91 2.99 -3.41
N ILE A 186 -1.59 3.07 -3.23
CA ILE A 186 -0.59 2.52 -4.15
C ILE A 186 0.06 1.23 -3.67
N ASP A 187 0.12 1.00 -2.36
CA ASP A 187 0.59 -0.25 -1.76
C ASP A 187 -0.17 -0.57 -0.47
N VAL A 188 -0.21 -1.86 -0.13
CA VAL A 188 -0.85 -2.38 1.08
C VAL A 188 0.06 -3.44 1.69
N GLY A 189 0.39 -3.28 2.96
CA GLY A 189 1.08 -4.26 3.76
C GLY A 189 0.21 -4.72 4.94
N ALA A 190 -0.10 -6.01 5.03
CA ALA A 190 -0.78 -6.59 6.20
C ALA A 190 0.22 -6.78 7.35
N ARG A 191 0.86 -5.71 7.75
CA ARG A 191 1.90 -5.57 8.78
C ARG A 191 2.04 -4.11 9.18
N THR A 192 2.85 -3.85 10.21
CA THR A 192 3.30 -2.47 10.49
C THR A 192 4.24 -1.97 9.40
N ASP A 193 4.34 -0.65 9.28
CA ASP A 193 5.39 -0.02 8.48
C ASP A 193 6.79 -0.36 9.03
N GLY A 194 7.80 -0.15 8.18
CA GLY A 194 9.20 -0.18 8.57
C GLY A 194 9.64 1.11 9.29
N ASN A 195 10.93 1.41 9.18
CA ASN A 195 11.53 2.71 9.58
C ASN A 195 11.21 3.18 11.01
N ALA A 196 11.01 2.23 11.93
CA ALA A 196 10.65 2.49 13.33
C ALA A 196 9.33 3.30 13.53
N THR A 197 8.48 3.38 12.51
CA THR A 197 7.21 4.13 12.56
C THR A 197 6.32 3.66 13.68
N ALA A 198 6.01 2.36 13.73
CA ALA A 198 5.13 1.79 14.74
C ALA A 198 5.73 1.80 16.16
N SER A 199 7.06 1.60 16.27
CA SER A 199 7.73 1.43 17.56
C SER A 199 8.26 2.72 18.18
N HIS A 200 8.51 3.77 17.40
CA HIS A 200 9.12 5.01 17.89
C HIS A 200 8.35 6.26 17.43
N ILE A 201 8.07 6.40 16.14
CA ILE A 201 7.49 7.65 15.63
C ILE A 201 6.07 7.85 16.18
N ILE A 202 5.19 6.87 16.04
CA ILE A 202 3.80 6.94 16.54
C ILE A 202 3.76 7.12 18.06
N PRO A 203 4.43 6.31 18.88
CA PRO A 203 4.40 6.49 20.34
C PRO A 203 4.91 7.85 20.80
N ASN A 204 6.01 8.35 20.22
CA ASN A 204 6.58 9.63 20.62
C ASN A 204 5.77 10.84 20.12
N SER A 205 5.07 10.71 19.00
CA SER A 205 4.30 11.82 18.42
C SER A 205 2.85 11.87 18.91
N LEU A 206 2.21 10.71 19.09
CA LEU A 206 0.79 10.59 19.38
C LEU A 206 0.49 10.00 20.78
N GLY A 207 1.50 9.47 21.47
CA GLY A 207 1.32 8.79 22.77
C GLY A 207 0.65 7.41 22.67
N ILE A 208 0.55 6.84 21.45
CA ILE A 208 -0.13 5.55 21.20
C ILE A 208 0.89 4.43 21.17
N ASP A 209 0.76 3.45 22.08
CA ASP A 209 1.57 2.23 22.05
C ASP A 209 1.08 1.24 20.97
N HIS A 210 1.36 1.56 19.71
CA HIS A 210 0.88 0.78 18.56
C HIS A 210 1.40 -0.67 18.58
N VAL A 211 2.67 -0.88 18.91
CA VAL A 211 3.26 -2.23 18.99
C VAL A 211 2.68 -3.01 20.17
N GLY A 212 2.55 -2.38 21.34
CA GLY A 212 1.91 -3.00 22.50
C GLY A 212 0.47 -3.42 22.22
N ASN A 213 -0.29 -2.60 21.49
CA ASN A 213 -1.66 -2.93 21.08
C ASN A 213 -1.70 -4.16 20.18
N ILE A 214 -0.77 -4.27 19.21
CA ILE A 214 -0.67 -5.45 18.32
C ILE A 214 -0.35 -6.71 19.14
N ILE A 215 0.57 -6.62 20.11
CA ILE A 215 0.92 -7.74 20.99
C ILE A 215 -0.29 -8.14 21.85
N LYS A 216 -0.97 -7.18 22.47
CA LYS A 216 -2.19 -7.44 23.25
C LYS A 216 -3.25 -8.16 22.43
N MET A 217 -3.50 -7.71 21.18
CA MET A 217 -4.41 -8.39 20.27
C MET A 217 -3.97 -9.83 20.00
N ALA A 218 -2.71 -10.05 19.67
CA ALA A 218 -2.17 -11.39 19.38
C ALA A 218 -2.30 -12.35 20.56
N MET A 219 -2.30 -11.82 21.77
CA MET A 219 -2.52 -12.57 23.03
C MET A 219 -4.01 -12.78 23.37
N GLY A 220 -4.93 -12.33 22.51
CA GLY A 220 -6.37 -12.44 22.77
C GLY A 220 -6.94 -11.34 23.67
N GLY A 221 -6.24 -10.23 23.83
CA GLY A 221 -6.73 -9.04 24.53
C GLY A 221 -7.98 -8.45 23.89
N LYS A 222 -8.84 -7.81 24.67
CA LYS A 222 -10.05 -7.16 24.19
C LYS A 222 -9.76 -5.77 23.64
N ASN A 223 -10.66 -5.23 22.81
CA ASN A 223 -10.52 -3.90 22.23
C ASN A 223 -10.45 -2.78 23.30
N GLU A 224 -11.08 -2.98 24.47
CA GLU A 224 -11.05 -2.07 25.61
C GLU A 224 -9.67 -1.95 26.28
N ASP A 225 -8.80 -2.94 26.03
CA ASP A 225 -7.43 -3.00 26.54
C ASP A 225 -6.43 -2.24 25.62
N LEU A 226 -6.88 -1.77 24.45
CA LEU A 226 -6.05 -1.10 23.44
C LEU A 226 -6.01 0.42 23.74
N GLN A 227 -4.79 0.97 23.83
CA GLN A 227 -4.54 2.39 24.15
C GLN A 227 -3.80 3.09 23.03
#